data_b1238b63db41feca6556cb7579aee840
#
_entry.id   b1238b63db41feca6556cb7579aee840
#
_cell.length_a   1.000
_cell.length_b   1.000
_cell.length_c   1.000
_cell.angle_alpha   90.00
_cell.angle_beta   90.00
_cell.angle_gamma   90.00
#
_symmetry.space_group_name_H-M   'P 1'
#
loop_
_entity.id
_entity.type
_entity.pdbx_description
1 polymer ?
#
loop_
_entity_poly.entity_id
_entity_poly.type
_entity_poly.pdbx_seq_one_letter_code
_entity_poly.pdbx_strand_id
1 'polypeptide(L)'
;MPDKKLKVGVVGLRFGGEFPPIYRDHPNIEAVAICDQDTALLSNYARRYSFSKTYADYDALLNSDIDAVHIVTGIPAHAQMTIKAFHANKHVACTVPMATSMEDLYRIIDAQRSCGKNYMMMETAIYTFQCFLVKDLIARDKIGRIQYMRGTHFQDMEAWPAYWMGLPPFHYATHAVAPLFYLSDSYAKSVIACGSGVMRPELSAQYGNPYPLEHAIIETNKPHLFAEITRSLFHTAISYVEGFTILGEKMSFEWNIENEAPYLHTVKLENSQSILNSYGRGRDIGMSRASCPDRADLLPEPIRKYTRAHTILDPDNPHLSIQQGGGHHGSHPHMVHEFVSSIMEERKSAVNEITAARWTAVGVLAHESAMQHCKRMDVPSFD
;
A
#
# COMPACT_ATOMS: atom_id res chain seq x y z
N MET A 1 -21.24 -25.12 5.53
CA MET A 1 -20.26 -25.67 6.47
C MET A 1 -20.30 -24.80 7.71
N PRO A 2 -20.28 -25.35 8.95
CA PRO A 2 -20.28 -24.49 10.13
C PRO A 2 -19.01 -23.63 10.13
N ASP A 3 -19.21 -22.38 10.43
CA ASP A 3 -18.32 -21.23 10.58
C ASP A 3 -16.85 -21.52 10.94
N LYS A 4 -16.06 -22.01 9.99
CA LYS A 4 -14.61 -22.12 10.18
C LYS A 4 -14.06 -20.70 10.28
N LYS A 5 -13.65 -20.30 11.49
CA LYS A 5 -12.93 -19.03 11.69
C LYS A 5 -11.43 -19.24 11.55
N LEU A 6 -10.71 -18.19 11.18
CA LEU A 6 -9.26 -18.24 10.98
C LEU A 6 -8.50 -17.91 12.27
N LYS A 7 -7.34 -18.52 12.43
CA LYS A 7 -6.32 -18.15 13.42
C LYS A 7 -5.19 -17.43 12.72
N VAL A 8 -4.91 -16.20 13.12
CA VAL A 8 -3.95 -15.32 12.43
C VAL A 8 -2.79 -14.99 13.36
N GLY A 9 -1.56 -15.12 12.84
CA GLY A 9 -0.35 -14.60 13.48
C GLY A 9 0.03 -13.25 12.90
N VAL A 10 0.38 -12.26 13.73
CA VAL A 10 0.96 -10.99 13.28
C VAL A 10 2.39 -10.90 13.77
N VAL A 11 3.35 -10.68 12.86
CA VAL A 11 4.77 -10.62 13.18
C VAL A 11 5.35 -9.24 12.88
N GLY A 12 6.05 -8.65 13.90
CA GLY A 12 6.51 -7.27 13.90
C GLY A 12 5.47 -6.33 14.52
N LEU A 13 5.73 -5.81 15.74
CA LEU A 13 4.73 -5.09 16.53
C LEU A 13 4.96 -3.58 16.60
N ARG A 14 5.99 -3.02 15.97
CA ARG A 14 6.17 -1.57 15.93
C ARG A 14 5.02 -0.94 15.14
N PHE A 15 5.15 -0.80 13.85
CA PHE A 15 4.04 -0.40 12.98
C PHE A 15 2.94 -1.46 12.96
N GLY A 16 3.31 -2.75 12.92
CA GLY A 16 2.37 -3.87 12.87
C GLY A 16 1.45 -4.00 14.09
N GLY A 17 1.74 -3.32 15.19
CA GLY A 17 0.85 -3.23 16.35
C GLY A 17 -0.54 -2.63 16.05
N GLU A 18 -0.71 -1.97 14.91
CA GLU A 18 -2.01 -1.48 14.46
C GLU A 18 -2.99 -2.61 14.09
N PHE A 19 -2.51 -3.79 13.65
CA PHE A 19 -3.35 -4.83 13.04
C PHE A 19 -3.96 -5.85 14.01
N PRO A 20 -3.28 -6.34 15.07
CA PRO A 20 -3.83 -7.40 15.93
C PRO A 20 -5.19 -7.07 16.53
N PRO A 21 -5.50 -5.84 16.99
CA PRO A 21 -6.84 -5.51 17.47
C PRO A 21 -7.92 -5.57 16.37
N ILE A 22 -7.57 -5.22 15.13
CA ILE A 22 -8.50 -5.27 14.00
C ILE A 22 -8.83 -6.74 13.67
N TYR A 23 -7.80 -7.61 13.62
CA TYR A 23 -8.02 -9.06 13.46
C TYR A 23 -8.86 -9.63 14.60
N ARG A 24 -8.56 -9.30 15.86
CA ARG A 24 -9.30 -9.80 17.02
C ARG A 24 -10.78 -9.47 16.96
N ASP A 25 -11.11 -8.26 16.53
CA ASP A 25 -12.49 -7.80 16.45
C ASP A 25 -13.21 -8.23 15.15
N HIS A 26 -12.48 -8.83 14.19
CA HIS A 26 -13.09 -9.31 12.95
C HIS A 26 -13.92 -10.58 13.17
N PRO A 27 -15.20 -10.67 12.69
CA PRO A 27 -16.12 -11.76 13.03
C PRO A 27 -15.64 -13.16 12.58
N ASN A 28 -14.83 -13.24 11.53
CA ASN A 28 -14.31 -14.50 10.98
C ASN A 28 -12.93 -14.88 11.55
N ILE A 29 -12.49 -14.24 12.63
CA ILE A 29 -11.25 -14.60 13.34
C ILE A 29 -11.59 -15.31 14.65
N GLU A 30 -10.98 -16.45 14.88
CA GLU A 30 -11.09 -17.24 16.12
C GLU A 30 -10.04 -16.80 17.15
N ALA A 31 -8.80 -16.62 16.69
CA ALA A 31 -7.68 -16.29 17.57
C ALA A 31 -6.62 -15.47 16.83
N VAL A 32 -5.93 -14.62 17.60
CA VAL A 32 -4.78 -13.86 17.13
C VAL A 32 -3.56 -14.22 17.97
N ALA A 33 -2.48 -14.57 17.30
CA ALA A 33 -1.15 -14.71 17.88
C ALA A 33 -0.29 -13.51 17.48
N ILE A 34 0.57 -13.06 18.37
CA ILE A 34 1.50 -11.95 18.12
C ILE A 34 2.95 -12.42 18.25
N CYS A 35 3.82 -11.89 17.39
CA CYS A 35 5.22 -12.27 17.35
C CYS A 35 6.13 -11.06 17.18
N ASP A 36 7.14 -10.95 18.03
CA ASP A 36 8.22 -9.96 17.88
C ASP A 36 9.48 -10.45 18.57
N GLN A 37 10.66 -10.21 17.97
CA GLN A 37 11.95 -10.54 18.56
C GLN A 37 12.28 -9.67 19.77
N ASP A 38 11.75 -8.45 19.85
CA ASP A 38 11.82 -7.58 21.00
C ASP A 38 10.84 -8.09 22.08
N THR A 39 11.36 -8.91 22.98
CA THR A 39 10.56 -9.55 24.05
C THR A 39 9.95 -8.55 25.03
N ALA A 40 10.56 -7.39 25.21
CA ALA A 40 10.03 -6.32 26.04
C ALA A 40 8.81 -5.67 25.37
N LEU A 41 8.93 -5.33 24.08
CA LEU A 41 7.84 -4.84 23.28
C LEU A 41 6.70 -5.85 23.22
N LEU A 42 6.99 -7.14 22.94
CA LEU A 42 6.02 -8.22 22.87
C LEU A 42 5.24 -8.36 24.18
N SER A 43 5.94 -8.39 25.34
CA SER A 43 5.33 -8.52 26.65
C SER A 43 4.44 -7.33 27.01
N ASN A 44 4.91 -6.11 26.72
CA ASN A 44 4.14 -4.88 26.95
C ASN A 44 2.88 -4.84 26.09
N TYR A 45 3.01 -5.22 24.81
CA TYR A 45 1.89 -5.24 23.88
C TYR A 45 0.87 -6.32 24.27
N ALA A 46 1.31 -7.52 24.60
CA ALA A 46 0.47 -8.63 25.04
C ALA A 46 -0.37 -8.25 26.27
N ARG A 47 0.26 -7.64 27.27
CA ARG A 47 -0.42 -7.17 28.50
C ARG A 47 -1.45 -6.08 28.18
N ARG A 48 -1.06 -5.06 27.40
CA ARG A 48 -1.93 -3.92 27.08
C ARG A 48 -3.20 -4.32 26.34
N TYR A 49 -3.07 -5.24 25.39
CA TYR A 49 -4.19 -5.67 24.54
C TYR A 49 -4.78 -7.02 24.92
N SER A 50 -4.29 -7.63 26.02
CA SER A 50 -4.74 -8.94 26.52
C SER A 50 -4.56 -10.08 25.50
N PHE A 51 -3.45 -10.10 24.76
CA PHE A 51 -3.10 -11.23 23.91
C PHE A 51 -2.38 -12.32 24.70
N SER A 52 -2.89 -13.55 24.65
CA SER A 52 -2.33 -14.70 25.36
C SER A 52 -1.39 -15.56 24.52
N LYS A 53 -1.53 -15.55 23.18
CA LYS A 53 -0.67 -16.31 22.26
C LYS A 53 0.47 -15.41 21.80
N THR A 54 1.66 -15.58 22.37
CA THR A 54 2.86 -14.76 22.09
C THR A 54 4.03 -15.63 21.67
N TYR A 55 4.80 -15.18 20.70
CA TYR A 55 5.97 -15.85 20.16
C TYR A 55 7.12 -14.87 19.99
N ALA A 56 8.31 -15.22 20.49
CA ALA A 56 9.53 -14.44 20.25
C ALA A 56 10.27 -14.86 18.97
N ASP A 57 9.89 -16.01 18.42
CA ASP A 57 10.51 -16.63 17.25
C ASP A 57 9.47 -16.91 16.16
N TYR A 58 9.84 -16.56 14.93
CA TYR A 58 8.96 -16.69 13.76
C TYR A 58 8.67 -18.16 13.41
N ASP A 59 9.65 -19.05 13.54
CA ASP A 59 9.45 -20.47 13.25
C ASP A 59 8.52 -21.11 14.25
N ALA A 60 8.64 -20.73 15.52
CA ALA A 60 7.70 -21.17 16.56
C ALA A 60 6.26 -20.71 16.25
N LEU A 61 6.09 -19.48 15.76
CA LEU A 61 4.78 -18.98 15.28
C LEU A 61 4.27 -19.83 14.12
N LEU A 62 5.09 -20.07 13.08
CA LEU A 62 4.69 -20.85 11.90
C LEU A 62 4.34 -22.31 12.22
N ASN A 63 5.01 -22.91 13.20
CA ASN A 63 4.76 -24.27 13.68
C ASN A 63 3.52 -24.37 14.60
N SER A 64 2.91 -23.24 14.94
CA SER A 64 1.68 -23.23 15.73
C SER A 64 0.43 -23.52 14.88
N ASP A 65 -0.73 -23.51 15.54
CA ASP A 65 -2.03 -23.81 14.93
C ASP A 65 -2.65 -22.62 14.13
N ILE A 66 -1.86 -21.61 13.74
CA ILE A 66 -2.34 -20.52 12.89
C ILE A 66 -2.64 -21.00 11.46
N ASP A 67 -3.64 -20.40 10.82
CA ASP A 67 -3.98 -20.63 9.41
C ASP A 67 -3.27 -19.63 8.48
N ALA A 68 -3.04 -18.42 8.98
CA ALA A 68 -2.48 -17.30 8.22
C ALA A 68 -1.49 -16.49 9.04
N VAL A 69 -0.56 -15.81 8.36
CA VAL A 69 0.37 -14.87 8.98
C VAL A 69 0.34 -13.52 8.27
N HIS A 70 0.38 -12.44 9.06
CA HIS A 70 0.60 -11.08 8.58
C HIS A 70 2.02 -10.63 8.95
N ILE A 71 2.86 -10.45 7.93
CA ILE A 71 4.27 -10.06 8.04
C ILE A 71 4.37 -8.54 7.98
N VAL A 72 4.81 -7.91 9.09
CA VAL A 72 4.97 -6.45 9.25
C VAL A 72 6.37 -6.15 9.79
N THR A 73 7.36 -6.77 9.18
CA THR A 73 8.78 -6.66 9.58
C THR A 73 9.53 -5.67 8.71
N GLY A 74 10.85 -5.59 8.87
CA GLY A 74 11.68 -4.80 7.97
C GLY A 74 11.69 -5.35 6.54
N ILE A 75 11.66 -4.45 5.56
CA ILE A 75 11.60 -4.76 4.12
C ILE A 75 12.55 -5.88 3.67
N PRO A 76 13.83 -5.92 4.10
CA PRO A 76 14.75 -6.98 3.66
C PRO A 76 14.32 -8.41 4.05
N ALA A 77 13.43 -8.56 5.02
CA ALA A 77 12.96 -9.86 5.48
C ALA A 77 11.69 -10.36 4.75
N HIS A 78 10.98 -9.50 4.04
CA HIS A 78 9.67 -9.81 3.46
C HIS A 78 9.68 -11.06 2.60
N ALA A 79 10.60 -11.15 1.64
CA ALA A 79 10.65 -12.27 0.69
C ALA A 79 10.91 -13.61 1.40
N GLN A 80 11.94 -13.67 2.23
CA GLN A 80 12.30 -14.90 2.93
C GLN A 80 11.20 -15.35 3.90
N MET A 81 10.62 -14.42 4.66
CA MET A 81 9.55 -14.74 5.60
C MET A 81 8.28 -15.20 4.90
N THR A 82 7.94 -14.59 3.76
CA THR A 82 6.81 -15.00 2.92
C THR A 82 6.99 -16.42 2.38
N ILE A 83 8.15 -16.71 1.78
CA ILE A 83 8.47 -18.04 1.25
C ILE A 83 8.42 -19.12 2.37
N LYS A 84 8.98 -18.78 3.54
CA LYS A 84 8.97 -19.67 4.72
C LYS A 84 7.55 -19.97 5.22
N ALA A 85 6.68 -18.97 5.22
CA ALA A 85 5.28 -19.16 5.58
C ALA A 85 4.54 -20.06 4.57
N PHE A 86 4.79 -19.92 3.28
CA PHE A 86 4.24 -20.82 2.26
C PHE A 86 4.72 -22.27 2.45
N HIS A 87 6.00 -22.48 2.72
CA HIS A 87 6.53 -23.81 3.05
C HIS A 87 5.90 -24.40 4.32
N ALA A 88 5.50 -23.57 5.27
CA ALA A 88 4.72 -23.97 6.44
C ALA A 88 3.21 -24.10 6.16
N ASN A 89 2.79 -24.03 4.88
CA ASN A 89 1.38 -24.17 4.45
C ASN A 89 0.44 -23.11 5.06
N LYS A 90 0.91 -21.85 5.22
CA LYS A 90 0.12 -20.73 5.76
C LYS A 90 -0.30 -19.77 4.64
N HIS A 91 -1.48 -19.15 4.78
CA HIS A 91 -1.85 -17.97 3.98
C HIS A 91 -1.01 -16.78 4.44
N VAL A 92 -0.66 -15.87 3.52
CA VAL A 92 0.28 -14.79 3.82
C VAL A 92 -0.31 -13.43 3.44
N ALA A 93 -0.36 -12.54 4.42
CA ALA A 93 -0.39 -11.09 4.21
C ALA A 93 1.02 -10.54 4.46
N CYS A 94 1.53 -9.69 3.58
CA CYS A 94 2.82 -9.05 3.76
C CYS A 94 2.71 -7.55 3.48
N THR A 95 3.30 -6.73 4.36
CA THR A 95 3.36 -5.28 4.08
C THR A 95 4.22 -4.98 2.86
N VAL A 96 4.09 -3.78 2.35
CA VAL A 96 4.79 -3.28 1.17
C VAL A 96 6.27 -2.97 1.43
N PRO A 97 7.10 -3.10 0.39
CA PRO A 97 6.89 -3.77 -0.89
C PRO A 97 6.93 -5.30 -0.74
N MET A 98 6.46 -6.03 -1.76
CA MET A 98 6.54 -7.49 -1.79
C MET A 98 7.98 -8.01 -1.63
N ALA A 99 8.93 -7.38 -2.33
CA ALA A 99 10.36 -7.64 -2.27
C ALA A 99 11.14 -6.44 -2.83
N THR A 100 12.48 -6.51 -2.85
CA THR A 100 13.36 -5.48 -3.41
C THR A 100 14.21 -5.97 -4.58
N SER A 101 13.96 -7.19 -5.08
CA SER A 101 14.63 -7.74 -6.25
C SER A 101 13.66 -8.50 -7.15
N MET A 102 13.94 -8.53 -8.45
CA MET A 102 13.14 -9.30 -9.42
C MET A 102 13.18 -10.79 -9.11
N GLU A 103 14.33 -11.32 -8.69
CA GLU A 103 14.49 -12.71 -8.31
C GLU A 103 13.53 -13.13 -7.20
N ASP A 104 13.44 -12.33 -6.14
CA ASP A 104 12.57 -12.64 -5.02
C ASP A 104 11.08 -12.56 -5.38
N LEU A 105 10.69 -11.68 -6.31
CA LEU A 105 9.31 -11.66 -6.83
C LEU A 105 8.94 -13.02 -7.45
N TYR A 106 9.79 -13.56 -8.32
CA TYR A 106 9.56 -14.88 -8.92
C TYR A 106 9.57 -15.99 -7.87
N ARG A 107 10.51 -15.99 -6.93
CA ARG A 107 10.57 -16.98 -5.85
C ARG A 107 9.31 -17.01 -4.98
N ILE A 108 8.75 -15.84 -4.67
CA ILE A 108 7.48 -15.75 -3.91
C ILE A 108 6.33 -16.34 -4.73
N ILE A 109 6.23 -15.99 -6.01
CA ILE A 109 5.19 -16.52 -6.92
C ILE A 109 5.29 -18.05 -7.01
N ASP A 110 6.49 -18.59 -7.19
CA ASP A 110 6.71 -20.04 -7.29
C ASP A 110 6.38 -20.77 -5.98
N ALA A 111 6.74 -20.19 -4.85
CA ALA A 111 6.40 -20.72 -3.54
C ALA A 111 4.87 -20.71 -3.29
N GLN A 112 4.19 -19.63 -3.70
CA GLN A 112 2.74 -19.52 -3.62
C GLN A 112 2.04 -20.57 -4.51
N ARG A 113 2.49 -20.71 -5.77
CA ARG A 113 1.96 -21.71 -6.72
C ARG A 113 2.12 -23.14 -6.19
N SER A 114 3.23 -23.41 -5.52
CA SER A 114 3.53 -24.75 -4.98
C SER A 114 2.63 -25.14 -3.82
N CYS A 115 2.21 -24.19 -2.96
CA CYS A 115 1.38 -24.48 -1.79
C CYS A 115 -0.09 -24.16 -1.99
N GLY A 116 -0.46 -23.34 -2.99
CA GLY A 116 -1.84 -22.92 -3.27
C GLY A 116 -2.49 -22.04 -2.19
N LYS A 117 -1.70 -21.50 -1.25
CA LYS A 117 -2.22 -20.60 -0.21
C LYS A 117 -2.41 -19.19 -0.75
N ASN A 118 -3.36 -18.46 -0.16
CA ASN A 118 -3.62 -17.09 -0.54
C ASN A 118 -2.46 -16.16 -0.14
N TYR A 119 -2.15 -15.21 -0.99
CA TYR A 119 -1.22 -14.11 -0.75
C TYR A 119 -1.93 -12.77 -0.89
N MET A 120 -1.59 -11.82 -0.03
CA MET A 120 -1.97 -10.42 -0.19
C MET A 120 -0.82 -9.49 0.19
N MET A 121 -0.39 -8.65 -0.72
CA MET A 121 0.40 -7.48 -0.34
C MET A 121 -0.53 -6.43 0.27
N MET A 122 -0.21 -6.00 1.48
CA MET A 122 -1.04 -5.07 2.27
C MET A 122 -0.76 -3.62 1.85
N GLU A 123 -1.21 -3.28 0.63
CA GLU A 123 -1.05 -1.95 0.04
C GLU A 123 -2.16 -1.02 0.49
N THR A 124 -1.83 -0.05 1.33
CA THR A 124 -2.75 0.90 1.94
C THR A 124 -3.39 1.84 0.93
N ALA A 125 -2.65 2.27 -0.08
CA ALA A 125 -3.05 3.36 -0.98
C ALA A 125 -4.32 3.09 -1.79
N ILE A 126 -4.65 1.82 -2.06
CA ILE A 126 -5.89 1.47 -2.77
C ILE A 126 -7.12 1.37 -1.88
N TYR A 127 -6.94 1.46 -0.55
CA TYR A 127 -8.01 1.42 0.45
C TYR A 127 -8.19 2.76 1.19
N THR A 128 -7.54 3.82 0.71
CA THR A 128 -7.74 5.17 1.22
C THR A 128 -9.11 5.71 0.83
N PHE A 129 -9.64 6.65 1.61
CA PHE A 129 -10.91 7.31 1.32
C PHE A 129 -10.90 7.97 -0.06
N GLN A 130 -9.76 8.52 -0.46
CA GLN A 130 -9.55 9.18 -1.74
C GLN A 130 -9.64 8.18 -2.90
N CYS A 131 -9.02 7.02 -2.75
CA CYS A 131 -9.06 5.97 -3.77
C CYS A 131 -10.48 5.40 -3.93
N PHE A 132 -11.21 5.18 -2.83
CA PHE A 132 -12.61 4.77 -2.89
C PHE A 132 -13.49 5.78 -3.63
N LEU A 133 -13.30 7.09 -3.37
CA LEU A 133 -14.05 8.13 -4.09
C LEU A 133 -13.81 8.03 -5.60
N VAL A 134 -12.54 7.96 -6.03
CA VAL A 134 -12.22 7.91 -7.47
C VAL A 134 -12.75 6.63 -8.11
N LYS A 135 -12.67 5.50 -7.42
CA LYS A 135 -13.24 4.23 -7.88
C LYS A 135 -14.75 4.33 -8.12
N ASP A 136 -15.48 4.96 -7.18
CA ASP A 136 -16.91 5.22 -7.35
C ASP A 136 -17.21 6.16 -8.53
N LEU A 137 -16.39 7.20 -8.72
CA LEU A 137 -16.54 8.13 -9.85
C LEU A 137 -16.30 7.43 -11.20
N ILE A 138 -15.31 6.54 -11.27
CA ILE A 138 -15.04 5.72 -12.47
C ILE A 138 -16.21 4.76 -12.73
N ALA A 139 -16.67 4.04 -11.71
CA ALA A 139 -17.79 3.09 -11.85
C ALA A 139 -19.09 3.74 -12.34
N ARG A 140 -19.26 5.05 -12.06
CA ARG A 140 -20.41 5.87 -12.52
C ARG A 140 -20.13 6.62 -13.82
N ASP A 141 -19.05 6.33 -14.52
CA ASP A 141 -18.61 7.01 -15.75
C ASP A 141 -18.47 8.55 -15.60
N LYS A 142 -18.16 9.04 -14.40
CA LYS A 142 -17.98 10.48 -14.14
C LYS A 142 -16.62 10.98 -14.62
N ILE A 143 -15.59 10.17 -14.52
CA ILE A 143 -14.21 10.48 -14.99
C ILE A 143 -14.17 10.47 -16.54
N GLY A 144 -14.93 9.58 -17.18
CA GLY A 144 -14.78 9.28 -18.59
C GLY A 144 -13.49 8.50 -18.85
N ARG A 145 -12.94 8.62 -20.07
CA ARG A 145 -11.66 7.97 -20.40
C ARG A 145 -10.53 8.63 -19.61
N ILE A 146 -9.74 7.83 -18.93
CA ILE A 146 -8.50 8.31 -18.28
C ILE A 146 -7.49 8.64 -19.37
N GLN A 147 -6.94 9.86 -19.33
CA GLN A 147 -5.98 10.39 -20.30
C GLN A 147 -4.54 10.36 -19.76
N TYR A 148 -4.38 10.47 -18.43
CA TYR A 148 -3.08 10.54 -17.78
C TYR A 148 -3.21 10.26 -16.29
N MET A 149 -2.14 9.73 -15.69
CA MET A 149 -2.07 9.39 -14.29
C MET A 149 -0.74 9.82 -13.67
N ARG A 150 -0.78 10.31 -12.45
CA ARG A 150 0.43 10.64 -11.68
C ARG A 150 0.29 10.16 -10.25
N GLY A 151 1.35 9.54 -9.72
CA GLY A 151 1.46 9.14 -8.32
C GLY A 151 2.67 9.78 -7.65
N THR A 152 2.51 10.21 -6.42
CA THR A 152 3.59 10.82 -5.63
C THR A 152 3.61 10.23 -4.24
N HIS A 153 4.82 9.91 -3.74
CA HIS A 153 4.98 9.57 -2.34
C HIS A 153 6.25 10.24 -1.81
N PHE A 154 6.07 11.20 -0.91
CA PHE A 154 7.17 11.91 -0.27
C PHE A 154 7.22 11.58 1.21
N GLN A 155 8.40 11.20 1.69
CA GLN A 155 8.63 10.85 3.08
C GLN A 155 10.10 11.05 3.42
N ASP A 156 10.40 11.47 4.63
CA ASP A 156 11.75 11.52 5.14
C ASP A 156 11.98 10.35 6.09
N MET A 157 12.97 9.51 5.77
CA MET A 157 13.33 8.31 6.51
C MET A 157 14.60 8.49 7.36
N GLU A 158 15.09 9.71 7.54
CA GLU A 158 16.18 9.97 8.47
C GLU A 158 15.74 9.61 9.90
N ALA A 159 16.67 9.06 10.68
CA ALA A 159 16.43 8.54 12.02
C ALA A 159 15.47 7.32 12.13
N TRP A 160 15.06 6.75 11.03
CA TRP A 160 14.35 5.48 10.99
C TRP A 160 15.30 4.29 11.20
N PRO A 161 14.81 3.05 11.42
CA PRO A 161 15.65 1.87 11.58
C PRO A 161 16.68 1.71 10.46
N ALA A 162 17.86 1.17 10.80
CA ALA A 162 19.03 1.13 9.93
C ALA A 162 18.77 0.55 8.51
N TYR A 163 17.85 -0.39 8.37
CA TYR A 163 17.51 -0.95 7.05
C TYR A 163 16.85 0.04 6.08
N TRP A 164 16.37 1.19 6.55
CA TRP A 164 15.88 2.27 5.70
C TRP A 164 17.00 3.13 5.14
N MET A 165 18.14 3.20 5.83
CA MET A 165 19.18 4.19 5.55
C MET A 165 19.79 3.99 4.15
N GLY A 166 19.48 4.91 3.25
CA GLY A 166 19.93 4.88 1.87
C GLY A 166 19.16 3.93 0.94
N LEU A 167 18.05 3.36 1.39
CA LEU A 167 17.18 2.56 0.54
C LEU A 167 16.84 3.34 -0.74
N PRO A 168 16.97 2.74 -1.93
CA PRO A 168 16.53 3.39 -3.17
C PRO A 168 15.07 3.83 -3.06
N PRO A 169 14.73 5.09 -3.40
CA PRO A 169 13.35 5.58 -3.26
C PRO A 169 12.34 4.67 -3.96
N PHE A 170 12.66 4.19 -5.15
CA PHE A 170 11.75 3.33 -5.90
C PHE A 170 11.67 1.88 -5.40
N HIS A 171 12.56 1.41 -4.55
CA HIS A 171 12.33 0.13 -3.85
C HIS A 171 11.12 0.20 -2.89
N TYR A 172 10.62 1.40 -2.62
CA TYR A 172 9.41 1.62 -1.83
C TYR A 172 8.41 2.51 -2.59
N ALA A 173 8.09 2.13 -3.85
CA ALA A 173 7.27 2.93 -4.76
C ALA A 173 5.78 2.52 -4.79
N THR A 174 5.40 1.43 -4.15
CA THR A 174 4.08 0.81 -4.34
C THR A 174 2.92 1.75 -4.01
N HIS A 175 3.05 2.63 -3.00
CA HIS A 175 2.03 3.63 -2.67
C HIS A 175 1.77 4.63 -3.81
N ALA A 176 2.80 4.99 -4.58
CA ALA A 176 2.64 5.86 -5.75
C ALA A 176 2.15 5.10 -7.00
N VAL A 177 2.48 3.81 -7.10
CA VAL A 177 2.15 2.93 -8.25
C VAL A 177 0.73 2.38 -8.15
N ALA A 178 0.36 1.87 -7.00
CA ALA A 178 -0.83 1.05 -6.82
C ALA A 178 -2.14 1.76 -7.16
N PRO A 179 -2.42 3.01 -6.70
CA PRO A 179 -3.65 3.69 -7.04
C PRO A 179 -3.84 3.85 -8.55
N LEU A 180 -2.76 4.10 -9.29
CA LEU A 180 -2.81 4.35 -10.72
C LEU A 180 -3.29 3.10 -11.48
N PHE A 181 -2.66 1.97 -11.22
CA PHE A 181 -2.99 0.71 -11.90
C PHE A 181 -4.30 0.10 -11.40
N TYR A 182 -4.61 0.24 -10.11
CA TYR A 182 -5.87 -0.22 -9.54
C TYR A 182 -7.08 0.53 -10.12
N LEU A 183 -6.98 1.85 -10.23
CA LEU A 183 -8.07 2.70 -10.75
C LEU A 183 -8.22 2.61 -12.26
N SER A 184 -7.12 2.44 -12.99
CA SER A 184 -7.16 2.33 -14.45
C SER A 184 -7.37 0.90 -14.95
N ASP A 185 -7.36 -0.11 -14.08
CA ASP A 185 -7.37 -1.52 -14.46
C ASP A 185 -6.31 -1.82 -15.53
N SER A 186 -5.05 -1.46 -15.23
CA SER A 186 -3.91 -1.61 -16.14
C SER A 186 -2.68 -2.12 -15.38
N TYR A 187 -1.59 -2.36 -16.12
CA TYR A 187 -0.27 -2.69 -15.58
C TYR A 187 0.82 -2.08 -16.46
N ALA A 188 2.02 -1.97 -15.91
CA ALA A 188 3.17 -1.44 -16.63
C ALA A 188 3.69 -2.42 -17.69
N LYS A 189 4.04 -1.90 -18.87
CA LYS A 189 4.80 -2.61 -19.92
C LYS A 189 6.27 -2.26 -19.88
N SER A 190 6.57 -1.00 -19.63
CA SER A 190 7.95 -0.53 -19.54
C SER A 190 8.03 0.71 -18.66
N VAL A 191 9.21 0.99 -18.16
CA VAL A 191 9.52 2.15 -17.34
C VAL A 191 10.84 2.79 -17.77
N ILE A 192 10.87 4.11 -17.72
CA ILE A 192 12.08 4.93 -17.85
C ILE A 192 12.15 5.82 -16.62
N ALA A 193 13.28 5.83 -15.92
CA ALA A 193 13.42 6.59 -14.70
C ALA A 193 14.75 7.34 -14.63
N CYS A 194 14.76 8.43 -13.88
CA CYS A 194 15.95 9.18 -13.51
C CYS A 194 16.00 9.43 -12.00
N GLY A 195 17.22 9.44 -11.47
CA GLY A 195 17.49 9.89 -10.11
C GLY A 195 17.77 11.39 -10.08
N SER A 196 17.43 12.02 -8.98
CA SER A 196 17.62 13.47 -8.80
C SER A 196 18.18 13.75 -7.39
N GLY A 197 18.97 14.82 -7.31
CA GLY A 197 19.66 15.21 -6.08
C GLY A 197 20.94 14.40 -5.82
N VAL A 198 21.51 14.61 -4.65
CA VAL A 198 22.74 13.94 -4.23
C VAL A 198 22.54 13.36 -2.83
N MET A 199 22.66 12.05 -2.71
CA MET A 199 22.66 11.36 -1.41
C MET A 199 23.95 11.63 -0.67
N ARG A 200 23.89 11.85 0.63
CA ARG A 200 25.09 11.92 1.47
C ARG A 200 25.86 10.59 1.45
N PRO A 201 27.19 10.60 1.39
CA PRO A 201 27.99 9.37 1.28
C PRO A 201 27.68 8.33 2.36
N GLU A 202 27.47 8.75 3.60
CA GLU A 202 27.16 7.84 4.73
C GLU A 202 25.82 7.12 4.56
N LEU A 203 24.86 7.69 3.84
CA LEU A 203 23.58 7.04 3.54
C LEU A 203 23.66 6.15 2.30
N SER A 204 24.49 6.51 1.32
CA SER A 204 24.61 5.73 0.10
C SER A 204 25.37 4.40 0.28
N ALA A 205 26.15 4.26 1.36
CA ALA A 205 27.06 3.13 1.57
C ALA A 205 26.38 1.77 1.64
N GLN A 206 25.19 1.67 2.21
CA GLN A 206 24.50 0.40 2.43
C GLN A 206 23.92 -0.20 1.15
N TYR A 207 23.32 0.61 0.29
CA TYR A 207 22.61 0.17 -0.93
C TYR A 207 23.29 0.64 -2.22
N GLY A 208 24.34 1.44 -2.14
CA GLY A 208 24.98 2.03 -3.33
C GLY A 208 24.10 3.05 -4.06
N ASN A 209 23.00 3.47 -3.45
CA ASN A 209 22.06 4.42 -4.08
C ASN A 209 22.55 5.86 -3.95
N PRO A 210 22.79 6.58 -5.08
CA PRO A 210 23.24 7.98 -5.05
C PRO A 210 22.09 9.00 -4.99
N TYR A 211 20.83 8.57 -5.09
CA TYR A 211 19.68 9.46 -5.31
C TYR A 211 18.75 9.53 -4.10
N PRO A 212 18.46 10.73 -3.55
CA PRO A 212 17.44 10.92 -2.51
C PRO A 212 16.01 10.90 -3.07
N LEU A 213 15.86 11.18 -4.36
CA LEU A 213 14.59 11.23 -5.08
C LEU A 213 14.73 10.55 -6.44
N GLU A 214 13.69 9.84 -6.85
CA GLU A 214 13.57 9.23 -8.17
C GLU A 214 12.24 9.58 -8.83
N HIS A 215 12.27 9.73 -10.16
CA HIS A 215 11.11 10.04 -11.00
C HIS A 215 11.07 9.09 -12.20
N ALA A 216 9.87 8.61 -12.56
CA ALA A 216 9.71 7.67 -13.66
C ALA A 216 8.49 7.97 -14.51
N ILE A 217 8.60 7.64 -15.80
CA ILE A 217 7.51 7.56 -16.77
C ILE A 217 7.27 6.09 -17.09
N ILE A 218 6.00 5.69 -17.07
CA ILE A 218 5.56 4.31 -17.23
C ILE A 218 4.62 4.21 -18.44
N GLU A 219 4.97 3.34 -19.40
CA GLU A 219 4.04 2.92 -20.45
C GLU A 219 3.16 1.80 -19.91
N THR A 220 1.84 1.93 -20.05
CA THR A 220 0.90 0.90 -19.60
C THR A 220 0.54 -0.09 -20.72
N ASN A 221 -0.10 -1.20 -20.36
CA ASN A 221 -0.66 -2.14 -21.33
C ASN A 221 -1.88 -1.60 -22.08
N LYS A 222 -2.48 -0.48 -21.62
CA LYS A 222 -3.57 0.21 -22.32
C LYS A 222 -3.00 1.16 -23.36
N PRO A 223 -3.41 1.05 -24.64
CA PRO A 223 -2.91 1.94 -25.70
C PRO A 223 -3.12 3.42 -25.33
N HIS A 224 -2.08 4.22 -25.56
CA HIS A 224 -2.09 5.68 -25.34
C HIS A 224 -2.31 6.12 -23.87
N LEU A 225 -2.14 5.23 -22.89
CA LEU A 225 -2.20 5.58 -21.48
C LEU A 225 -0.81 5.47 -20.86
N PHE A 226 -0.33 6.60 -20.33
CA PHE A 226 0.93 6.71 -19.59
C PHE A 226 0.67 7.14 -18.16
N ALA A 227 1.61 6.79 -17.30
CA ALA A 227 1.65 7.23 -15.91
C ALA A 227 3.02 7.80 -15.58
N GLU A 228 3.09 8.67 -14.58
CA GLU A 228 4.35 9.07 -13.95
C GLU A 228 4.29 8.82 -12.46
N ILE A 229 5.44 8.55 -11.85
CA ILE A 229 5.59 8.44 -10.40
C ILE A 229 6.81 9.20 -9.91
N THR A 230 6.70 9.77 -8.72
CA THR A 230 7.82 10.42 -8.03
C THR A 230 7.88 9.94 -6.59
N ARG A 231 9.07 9.58 -6.15
CA ARG A 231 9.32 9.12 -4.78
C ARG A 231 10.55 9.78 -4.18
N SER A 232 10.45 10.30 -2.95
CA SER A 232 11.61 10.71 -2.15
C SER A 232 11.62 10.01 -0.79
N LEU A 233 12.83 9.74 -0.29
CA LEU A 233 13.05 9.14 1.02
C LEU A 233 13.99 9.95 1.90
N PHE A 234 14.77 10.86 1.32
CA PHE A 234 15.81 11.61 2.04
C PHE A 234 15.97 13.01 1.45
N HIS A 235 16.47 13.93 2.23
CA HIS A 235 16.97 15.26 1.82
C HIS A 235 15.97 16.13 1.05
N THR A 236 14.69 15.90 1.22
CA THR A 236 13.64 16.72 0.64
C THR A 236 12.75 17.30 1.73
N ALA A 237 12.80 18.62 1.91
CA ALA A 237 12.01 19.33 2.92
C ALA A 237 10.55 19.47 2.46
N ILE A 238 9.86 18.34 2.40
CA ILE A 238 8.44 18.26 2.07
C ILE A 238 7.73 17.41 3.14
N SER A 239 6.51 17.79 3.50
CA SER A 239 5.69 16.96 4.38
C SER A 239 5.35 15.63 3.74
N TYR A 240 4.97 14.66 4.58
CA TYR A 240 4.48 13.36 4.11
C TYR A 240 3.34 13.53 3.09
N VAL A 241 3.38 12.77 1.99
CA VAL A 241 2.35 12.74 0.94
C VAL A 241 2.26 11.33 0.35
N GLU A 242 1.05 10.77 0.32
CA GLU A 242 0.67 9.64 -0.52
C GLU A 242 -0.36 10.13 -1.54
N GLY A 243 0.06 10.93 -2.52
CA GLY A 243 -0.83 11.62 -3.43
C GLY A 243 -0.97 10.97 -4.81
N PHE A 244 -2.10 11.23 -5.47
CA PHE A 244 -2.27 10.84 -6.86
C PHE A 244 -3.20 11.79 -7.62
N THR A 245 -3.00 11.82 -8.94
CA THR A 245 -3.81 12.59 -9.90
C THR A 245 -4.30 11.68 -11.00
N ILE A 246 -5.58 11.77 -11.33
CA ILE A 246 -6.21 11.11 -12.47
C ILE A 246 -6.82 12.18 -13.37
N LEU A 247 -6.28 12.35 -14.58
CA LEU A 247 -6.85 13.28 -15.56
C LEU A 247 -7.80 12.50 -16.48
N GLY A 248 -9.07 12.82 -16.41
CA GLY A 248 -10.11 12.21 -17.22
C GLY A 248 -10.71 13.17 -18.24
N GLU A 249 -11.42 12.61 -19.21
CA GLU A 249 -12.07 13.34 -20.29
C GLU A 249 -13.22 14.23 -19.81
N LYS A 250 -13.98 13.78 -18.80
CA LYS A 250 -15.15 14.46 -18.25
C LYS A 250 -14.86 15.13 -16.91
N MET A 251 -14.04 14.49 -16.07
CA MET A 251 -13.67 14.95 -14.75
C MET A 251 -12.25 14.51 -14.43
N SER A 252 -11.52 15.33 -13.69
CA SER A 252 -10.21 14.98 -13.15
C SER A 252 -10.22 15.05 -11.64
N PHE A 253 -9.37 14.25 -11.02
CA PHE A 253 -9.16 14.19 -9.58
C PHE A 253 -7.69 14.53 -9.28
N GLU A 254 -7.48 15.32 -8.25
CA GLU A 254 -6.15 15.72 -7.79
C GLU A 254 -6.08 15.71 -6.26
N TRP A 255 -5.14 14.94 -5.72
CA TRP A 255 -4.82 14.90 -4.30
C TRP A 255 -3.29 14.86 -4.13
N ASN A 256 -2.70 15.99 -3.77
CA ASN A 256 -1.26 16.19 -3.70
C ASN A 256 -0.78 16.70 -2.34
N ILE A 257 -1.68 16.94 -1.39
CA ILE A 257 -1.37 17.39 -0.04
C ILE A 257 -2.13 16.49 0.93
N GLU A 258 -1.39 15.77 1.78
CA GLU A 258 -1.87 14.69 2.63
C GLU A 258 -3.10 15.04 3.47
N ASN A 259 -3.04 16.15 4.17
CA ASN A 259 -4.08 16.56 5.12
C ASN A 259 -5.13 17.50 4.52
N GLU A 260 -5.13 17.67 3.20
CA GLU A 260 -6.13 18.48 2.52
C GLU A 260 -7.16 17.64 1.77
N ALA A 261 -8.37 18.18 1.65
CA ALA A 261 -9.38 17.59 0.79
C ALA A 261 -8.93 17.64 -0.67
N PRO A 262 -9.09 16.55 -1.44
CA PRO A 262 -8.73 16.54 -2.85
C PRO A 262 -9.61 17.47 -3.68
N TYR A 263 -9.15 17.76 -4.88
CA TYR A 263 -9.87 18.58 -5.85
C TYR A 263 -10.48 17.73 -6.95
N LEU A 264 -11.69 18.12 -7.36
CA LEU A 264 -12.34 17.66 -8.58
C LEU A 264 -12.40 18.80 -9.58
N HIS A 265 -11.94 18.53 -10.81
CA HIS A 265 -12.05 19.42 -11.96
C HIS A 265 -13.15 18.88 -12.87
N THR A 266 -14.19 19.64 -13.09
CA THR A 266 -15.39 19.19 -13.82
C THR A 266 -15.72 20.14 -14.96
N VAL A 267 -16.04 19.58 -16.12
CA VAL A 267 -16.58 20.36 -17.25
C VAL A 267 -17.95 20.90 -16.86
N LYS A 268 -18.09 22.23 -16.78
CA LYS A 268 -19.35 22.89 -16.39
C LYS A 268 -20.35 22.96 -17.52
N LEU A 269 -19.89 23.22 -18.74
CA LEU A 269 -20.72 23.40 -19.93
C LEU A 269 -20.06 22.70 -21.12
N GLU A 270 -20.83 21.88 -21.81
CA GLU A 270 -20.36 21.12 -22.99
C GLU A 270 -20.75 21.76 -24.32
N ASN A 271 -21.51 22.87 -24.30
CA ASN A 271 -22.02 23.51 -25.51
C ASN A 271 -21.18 24.68 -26.00
N SER A 272 -21.42 25.11 -27.25
CA SER A 272 -20.69 26.19 -27.93
C SER A 272 -20.79 27.56 -27.23
N GLN A 273 -21.79 27.79 -26.39
CA GLN A 273 -21.91 29.06 -25.65
C GLN A 273 -20.85 29.19 -24.55
N SER A 274 -20.39 28.09 -23.98
CA SER A 274 -19.28 28.14 -23.00
C SER A 274 -17.98 28.61 -23.62
N ILE A 275 -17.73 28.29 -24.89
CA ILE A 275 -16.56 28.70 -25.65
C ILE A 275 -16.58 30.20 -25.91
N LEU A 276 -17.74 30.74 -26.22
CA LEU A 276 -17.90 32.18 -26.44
C LEU A 276 -17.70 33.02 -25.17
N ASN A 277 -18.17 32.47 -24.01
CA ASN A 277 -18.05 33.13 -22.71
C ASN A 277 -16.66 32.99 -22.05
N SER A 278 -15.83 32.07 -22.52
CA SER A 278 -14.50 31.80 -21.97
C SER A 278 -13.37 32.55 -22.72
N TYR A 279 -13.68 33.57 -23.49
CA TYR A 279 -12.71 34.32 -24.27
C TYR A 279 -11.82 33.45 -25.19
N GLY A 280 -12.37 32.36 -25.72
CA GLY A 280 -11.67 31.44 -26.61
C GLY A 280 -10.67 30.50 -25.90
N ARG A 281 -10.75 30.36 -24.58
CA ARG A 281 -9.84 29.51 -23.78
C ARG A 281 -10.26 28.03 -23.67
N GLY A 282 -11.21 27.58 -24.47
CA GLY A 282 -11.70 26.22 -24.49
C GLY A 282 -12.89 25.97 -23.54
N ARG A 283 -13.03 24.75 -23.04
CA ARG A 283 -14.15 24.38 -22.17
C ARG A 283 -14.08 25.11 -20.80
N ASP A 284 -15.24 25.44 -20.23
CA ASP A 284 -15.29 25.97 -18.87
C ASP A 284 -15.13 24.83 -17.85
N ILE A 285 -14.00 24.84 -17.15
CA ILE A 285 -13.66 23.85 -16.13
C ILE A 285 -13.83 24.46 -14.75
N GLY A 286 -14.70 23.88 -13.96
CA GLY A 286 -14.85 24.22 -12.54
C GLY A 286 -13.96 23.38 -11.65
N MET A 287 -13.49 23.95 -10.56
CA MET A 287 -12.74 23.26 -9.52
C MET A 287 -13.53 23.30 -8.20
N SER A 288 -13.62 22.17 -7.50
CA SER A 288 -14.25 22.06 -6.18
C SER A 288 -13.47 21.09 -5.29
N ARG A 289 -13.52 21.32 -3.97
CA ARG A 289 -13.00 20.34 -3.01
C ARG A 289 -14.00 19.19 -2.87
N ALA A 290 -13.48 17.95 -2.77
CA ALA A 290 -14.27 16.75 -2.60
C ALA A 290 -14.24 16.25 -1.15
N SER A 291 -15.37 15.75 -0.68
CA SER A 291 -15.43 14.95 0.56
C SER A 291 -15.25 13.48 0.22
N CYS A 292 -14.36 12.82 0.94
CA CYS A 292 -14.08 11.40 0.77
C CYS A 292 -14.73 10.60 1.91
N PRO A 293 -15.71 9.73 1.62
CA PRO A 293 -16.33 8.90 2.64
C PRO A 293 -15.37 7.78 3.08
N ASP A 294 -15.39 7.44 4.36
CA ASP A 294 -14.52 6.40 4.94
C ASP A 294 -14.90 4.97 4.55
N ARG A 295 -16.04 4.80 3.89
CA ARG A 295 -16.58 3.52 3.43
C ARG A 295 -16.64 2.43 4.50
N ALA A 296 -16.83 2.84 5.77
CA ALA A 296 -17.07 1.92 6.88
C ALA A 296 -18.30 1.01 6.63
N ASP A 297 -19.20 1.43 5.75
CA ASP A 297 -20.34 0.64 5.27
C ASP A 297 -19.95 -0.69 4.61
N LEU A 298 -18.75 -0.78 4.04
CA LEU A 298 -18.23 -2.00 3.40
C LEU A 298 -17.67 -3.02 4.40
N LEU A 299 -17.56 -2.65 5.68
CA LEU A 299 -16.91 -3.45 6.70
C LEU A 299 -17.92 -4.12 7.64
N PRO A 300 -17.59 -5.30 8.21
CA PRO A 300 -18.31 -5.84 9.36
C PRO A 300 -18.34 -4.84 10.52
N GLU A 301 -19.48 -4.76 11.20
CA GLU A 301 -19.73 -3.75 12.24
C GLU A 301 -18.61 -3.65 13.29
N PRO A 302 -18.05 -4.74 13.87
CA PRO A 302 -17.08 -4.62 14.96
C PRO A 302 -15.75 -3.95 14.56
N ILE A 303 -15.39 -3.94 13.25
CA ILE A 303 -14.14 -3.34 12.77
C ILE A 303 -14.31 -1.96 12.11
N ARG A 304 -15.54 -1.47 11.95
CA ARG A 304 -15.83 -0.15 11.36
C ARG A 304 -15.15 1.00 12.10
N LYS A 305 -15.05 0.90 13.41
CA LYS A 305 -14.40 1.92 14.26
C LYS A 305 -12.96 2.22 13.89
N TYR A 306 -12.26 1.24 13.28
CA TYR A 306 -10.85 1.39 12.89
C TYR A 306 -10.63 2.20 11.62
N THR A 307 -11.68 2.58 10.88
CA THR A 307 -11.55 3.52 9.75
C THR A 307 -11.18 4.93 10.20
N ARG A 308 -11.38 5.27 11.49
CA ARG A 308 -11.06 6.57 12.06
C ARG A 308 -10.25 6.40 13.34
N ALA A 309 -9.43 7.41 13.64
CA ALA A 309 -8.70 7.43 14.89
C ALA A 309 -9.68 7.50 16.08
N HIS A 310 -9.46 6.63 17.07
CA HIS A 310 -10.18 6.61 18.33
C HIS A 310 -9.21 6.33 19.47
N THR A 311 -9.57 6.75 20.66
CA THR A 311 -8.74 6.54 21.86
C THR A 311 -9.09 5.20 22.52
N ILE A 312 -8.10 4.33 22.70
CA ILE A 312 -8.19 3.19 23.58
C ILE A 312 -7.74 3.65 24.96
N LEU A 313 -8.71 3.75 25.88
CA LEU A 313 -8.44 4.18 27.25
C LEU A 313 -7.73 3.06 28.03
N ASP A 314 -6.65 3.40 28.73
CA ASP A 314 -6.13 2.59 29.81
C ASP A 314 -6.87 3.01 31.08
N PRO A 315 -7.76 2.15 31.65
CA PRO A 315 -8.59 2.52 32.79
C PRO A 315 -7.79 2.75 34.07
N ASP A 316 -6.67 2.04 34.22
CA ASP A 316 -5.81 2.14 35.40
C ASP A 316 -4.76 3.24 35.30
N ASN A 317 -4.38 3.58 34.05
CA ASN A 317 -3.37 4.56 33.73
C ASN A 317 -3.79 5.44 32.54
N PRO A 318 -4.71 6.40 32.71
CA PRO A 318 -5.26 7.18 31.62
C PRO A 318 -4.23 7.92 30.74
N HIS A 319 -3.06 8.25 31.31
CA HIS A 319 -1.93 8.85 30.57
C HIS A 319 -1.23 7.88 29.60
N LEU A 320 -1.48 6.58 29.73
CA LEU A 320 -1.00 5.54 28.81
C LEU A 320 -2.02 5.17 27.73
N SER A 321 -3.15 5.88 27.68
CA SER A 321 -4.15 5.73 26.61
C SER A 321 -3.50 6.00 25.25
N ILE A 322 -3.94 5.27 24.23
CA ILE A 322 -3.36 5.35 22.89
C ILE A 322 -4.42 5.69 21.84
N GLN A 323 -3.96 6.30 20.76
CA GLN A 323 -4.77 6.44 19.56
C GLN A 323 -4.61 5.17 18.70
N GLN A 324 -5.71 4.69 18.15
CA GLN A 324 -5.74 3.58 17.21
C GLN A 324 -6.75 3.83 16.11
N GLY A 325 -6.53 3.23 14.95
CA GLY A 325 -7.36 3.40 13.78
C GLY A 325 -7.05 4.69 13.01
N GLY A 326 -7.65 4.82 11.84
CA GLY A 326 -7.47 5.97 10.96
C GLY A 326 -6.13 6.02 10.23
N GLY A 327 -5.20 5.09 10.50
CA GLY A 327 -3.91 5.02 9.83
C GLY A 327 -4.05 4.88 8.32
N HIS A 328 -3.20 5.57 7.56
CA HIS A 328 -3.25 5.64 6.10
C HIS A 328 -4.67 5.85 5.58
N HIS A 329 -5.31 6.97 6.03
CA HIS A 329 -6.68 7.33 5.64
C HIS A 329 -7.71 6.20 5.81
N GLY A 330 -7.63 5.49 6.94
CA GLY A 330 -8.59 4.46 7.32
C GLY A 330 -8.49 3.14 6.57
N SER A 331 -7.40 2.88 5.87
CA SER A 331 -7.20 1.71 5.00
C SER A 331 -7.05 0.38 5.75
N HIS A 332 -6.51 0.39 6.98
CA HIS A 332 -6.12 -0.82 7.71
C HIS A 332 -7.26 -1.84 7.88
N PRO A 333 -8.47 -1.48 8.35
CA PRO A 333 -9.56 -2.45 8.50
C PRO A 333 -10.06 -2.98 7.15
N HIS A 334 -9.98 -2.20 6.07
CA HIS A 334 -10.34 -2.66 4.73
C HIS A 334 -9.36 -3.73 4.22
N MET A 335 -8.05 -3.53 4.42
CA MET A 335 -7.04 -4.54 4.06
C MET A 335 -7.22 -5.84 4.85
N VAL A 336 -7.41 -5.74 6.17
CA VAL A 336 -7.68 -6.91 7.02
C VAL A 336 -8.92 -7.64 6.56
N HIS A 337 -10.01 -6.91 6.27
CA HIS A 337 -11.25 -7.51 5.80
C HIS A 337 -11.08 -8.21 4.46
N GLU A 338 -10.41 -7.58 3.49
CA GLU A 338 -10.13 -8.19 2.19
C GLU A 338 -9.29 -9.47 2.32
N PHE A 339 -8.23 -9.44 3.12
CA PHE A 339 -7.39 -10.63 3.34
C PHE A 339 -8.18 -11.78 3.95
N VAL A 340 -8.94 -11.52 5.01
CA VAL A 340 -9.75 -12.53 5.68
C VAL A 340 -10.85 -13.05 4.75
N SER A 341 -11.58 -12.16 4.09
CA SER A 341 -12.68 -12.53 3.18
C SER A 341 -12.19 -13.34 1.99
N SER A 342 -11.05 -12.97 1.39
CA SER A 342 -10.48 -13.70 0.27
C SER A 342 -10.13 -15.16 0.61
N ILE A 343 -9.69 -15.42 1.84
CA ILE A 343 -9.43 -16.78 2.32
C ILE A 343 -10.74 -17.52 2.58
N MET A 344 -11.70 -16.88 3.25
CA MET A 344 -12.99 -17.49 3.59
C MET A 344 -13.84 -17.82 2.37
N GLU A 345 -13.74 -17.00 1.32
CA GLU A 345 -14.45 -17.15 0.05
C GLU A 345 -13.67 -17.99 -0.98
N GLU A 346 -12.50 -18.51 -0.61
CA GLU A 346 -11.61 -19.32 -1.46
C GLU A 346 -11.28 -18.64 -2.80
N ARG A 347 -11.10 -17.33 -2.78
CA ARG A 347 -10.72 -16.51 -3.94
C ARG A 347 -9.35 -15.87 -3.75
N LYS A 348 -8.74 -15.43 -4.84
CA LYS A 348 -7.56 -14.56 -4.75
C LYS A 348 -7.90 -13.23 -4.10
N SER A 349 -6.96 -12.68 -3.34
CA SER A 349 -7.06 -11.32 -2.81
C SER A 349 -6.93 -10.28 -3.92
N ALA A 350 -7.39 -9.06 -3.68
CA ALA A 350 -7.32 -7.96 -4.64
C ALA A 350 -5.86 -7.63 -5.03
N VAL A 351 -4.93 -7.76 -4.08
CA VAL A 351 -3.49 -7.56 -4.32
C VAL A 351 -2.76 -8.89 -4.12
N ASN A 352 -3.14 -9.88 -4.96
CA ASN A 352 -2.53 -11.20 -4.96
C ASN A 352 -1.06 -11.17 -5.42
N GLU A 353 -0.42 -12.32 -5.45
CA GLU A 353 1.00 -12.49 -5.78
C GLU A 353 1.40 -11.87 -7.13
N ILE A 354 0.51 -11.94 -8.13
CA ILE A 354 0.78 -11.40 -9.47
C ILE A 354 0.62 -9.88 -9.48
N THR A 355 -0.46 -9.37 -8.90
CA THR A 355 -0.70 -7.93 -8.78
C THR A 355 0.40 -7.26 -7.96
N ALA A 356 0.80 -7.86 -6.85
CA ALA A 356 1.87 -7.37 -5.98
C ALA A 356 3.23 -7.35 -6.72
N ALA A 357 3.54 -8.41 -7.45
CA ALA A 357 4.76 -8.49 -8.25
C ALA A 357 4.78 -7.42 -9.35
N ARG A 358 3.68 -7.23 -10.08
CA ARG A 358 3.55 -6.17 -11.10
C ARG A 358 3.81 -4.79 -10.54
N TRP A 359 3.21 -4.46 -9.39
CA TRP A 359 3.38 -3.13 -8.79
C TRP A 359 4.77 -2.94 -8.20
N THR A 360 5.33 -3.96 -7.55
CA THR A 360 6.67 -3.90 -6.97
C THR A 360 7.76 -3.85 -8.06
N ALA A 361 7.62 -4.63 -9.13
CA ALA A 361 8.57 -4.66 -10.24
C ALA A 361 8.76 -3.30 -10.91
N VAL A 362 7.71 -2.48 -10.98
CA VAL A 362 7.83 -1.10 -11.50
C VAL A 362 8.89 -0.33 -10.71
N GLY A 363 8.85 -0.38 -9.39
CA GLY A 363 9.83 0.32 -8.56
C GLY A 363 11.25 -0.24 -8.71
N VAL A 364 11.40 -1.57 -8.67
CA VAL A 364 12.72 -2.22 -8.82
C VAL A 364 13.35 -1.86 -10.16
N LEU A 365 12.61 -2.00 -11.26
CA LEU A 365 13.10 -1.73 -12.60
C LEU A 365 13.26 -0.22 -12.88
N ALA A 366 12.46 0.63 -12.23
CA ALA A 366 12.65 2.07 -12.30
C ALA A 366 13.96 2.50 -11.64
N HIS A 367 14.31 1.94 -10.48
CA HIS A 367 15.61 2.19 -9.87
C HIS A 367 16.76 1.71 -10.79
N GLU A 368 16.65 0.51 -11.36
CA GLU A 368 17.64 0.02 -12.32
C GLU A 368 17.77 0.93 -13.55
N SER A 369 16.67 1.46 -14.06
CA SER A 369 16.65 2.46 -15.15
C SER A 369 17.43 3.71 -14.76
N ALA A 370 17.19 4.26 -13.57
CA ALA A 370 17.89 5.44 -13.06
C ALA A 370 19.40 5.19 -12.93
N MET A 371 19.80 4.03 -12.42
CA MET A 371 21.21 3.63 -12.29
C MET A 371 21.89 3.38 -13.66
N GLN A 372 21.12 3.12 -14.72
CA GLN A 372 21.60 2.90 -16.10
C GLN A 372 21.32 4.12 -17.01
N HIS A 373 21.36 5.34 -16.46
CA HIS A 373 21.21 6.59 -17.22
C HIS A 373 19.89 6.68 -18.02
N CYS A 374 18.78 6.43 -17.34
CA CYS A 374 17.43 6.50 -17.91
C CYS A 374 17.17 5.47 -19.03
N LYS A 375 17.82 4.30 -18.95
CA LYS A 375 17.58 3.21 -19.90
C LYS A 375 16.15 2.70 -19.72
N ARG A 376 15.45 2.51 -20.84
CA ARG A 376 14.14 1.86 -20.83
C ARG A 376 14.26 0.41 -20.35
N MET A 377 13.43 0.06 -19.38
CA MET A 377 13.32 -1.28 -18.82
C MET A 377 11.94 -1.86 -19.13
N ASP A 378 11.88 -3.08 -19.65
CA ASP A 378 10.61 -3.78 -19.84
C ASP A 378 10.15 -4.39 -18.52
N VAL A 379 8.85 -4.25 -18.20
CA VAL A 379 8.25 -4.79 -16.98
C VAL A 379 7.52 -6.09 -17.32
N PRO A 380 7.86 -7.21 -16.68
CA PRO A 380 7.18 -8.50 -16.92
C PRO A 380 5.70 -8.45 -16.52
N SER A 381 4.85 -9.19 -17.24
CA SER A 381 3.44 -9.37 -16.89
C SER A 381 3.21 -10.33 -15.74
N PHE A 382 4.14 -11.24 -15.46
CA PHE A 382 4.08 -12.33 -14.47
C PHE A 382 2.94 -13.35 -14.70
N ASP A 383 2.35 -13.37 -15.89
CA ASP A 383 1.28 -14.32 -16.28
C ASP A 383 1.76 -15.78 -16.38
#